data_fe8391f8bbc84d85f6dd3df99b210a61
#
_entry.id   fe8391f8bbc84d85f6dd3df99b210a61
#
_cell.length_a   1.000
_cell.length_b   1.000
_cell.length_c   1.000
_cell.angle_alpha   90.00
_cell.angle_beta   90.00
_cell.angle_gamma   90.00
#
_symmetry.space_group_name_H-M   'P 1'
#
loop_
_entity.id
_entity.type
_entity.pdbx_description
1 polymer ?
#
loop_
_entity_poly.entity_id
_entity_poly.type
_entity_poly.pdbx_seq_one_letter_code
_entity_poly.pdbx_strand_id
1 'polypeptide(L)'
;MLKDKEIFVVVGAGEFNNNPGWIHKQEEELNLLKREDWAQQFQPGSVAAILAEHVWEHLTYEEGVRAARLCYEFLIPGGYIRCAVPDAFFRNPEYQQIIQVGGPGPKDHPAASHKVVYNYHTITQMFREAGFETKLLEYCDDRGQFHHHSWNVEDGVIYRSRPFDPRNKEGIFVSLIVDAIKPLS
;
A
#
# COMPACT_ATOMS: atom_id res chain seq x y z
N MET A 1 -25.38 -19.63 13.52
CA MET A 1 -24.59 -18.41 13.61
C MET A 1 -24.07 -18.11 12.21
N LEU A 2 -24.54 -17.05 11.56
CA LEU A 2 -23.96 -16.58 10.31
C LEU A 2 -22.54 -16.12 10.69
N LYS A 3 -21.50 -16.66 10.03
CA LYS A 3 -20.14 -16.09 10.11
C LYS A 3 -20.29 -14.65 9.66
N ASP A 4 -19.93 -13.70 10.52
CA ASP A 4 -19.85 -12.30 10.12
C ASP A 4 -18.92 -12.24 8.90
N LYS A 5 -19.43 -11.63 7.83
CA LYS A 5 -18.70 -11.56 6.56
C LYS A 5 -17.48 -10.67 6.79
N GLU A 6 -16.29 -11.24 6.65
CA GLU A 6 -15.03 -10.48 6.76
C GLU A 6 -15.05 -9.26 5.83
N ILE A 7 -14.61 -8.11 6.34
CA ILE A 7 -14.61 -6.85 5.61
C ILE A 7 -13.22 -6.62 5.02
N PHE A 8 -13.17 -6.49 3.70
CA PHE A 8 -11.98 -6.21 2.92
C PHE A 8 -12.15 -4.89 2.19
N VAL A 9 -11.15 -4.00 2.26
CA VAL A 9 -11.26 -2.64 1.73
C VAL A 9 -10.08 -2.33 0.82
N VAL A 10 -10.35 -1.77 -0.37
CA VAL A 10 -9.36 -1.15 -1.23
C VAL A 10 -9.47 0.36 -1.08
N VAL A 11 -8.39 1.02 -0.66
CA VAL A 11 -8.32 2.48 -0.53
C VAL A 11 -7.58 3.09 -1.72
N GLY A 12 -8.00 4.27 -2.16
CA GLY A 12 -7.42 4.90 -3.35
C GLY A 12 -7.57 4.04 -4.61
N ALA A 13 -8.72 3.39 -4.75
CA ALA A 13 -8.94 2.30 -5.73
C ALA A 13 -8.81 2.75 -7.20
N GLY A 14 -8.96 4.05 -7.49
CA GLY A 14 -8.99 4.53 -8.88
C GLY A 14 -10.12 3.88 -9.67
N GLU A 15 -9.90 3.67 -10.96
CA GLU A 15 -10.86 3.00 -11.85
C GLU A 15 -10.68 1.47 -11.87
N PHE A 16 -9.73 0.93 -11.09
CA PHE A 16 -9.38 -0.49 -11.13
C PHE A 16 -10.25 -1.31 -10.17
N ASN A 17 -10.69 -2.47 -10.63
CA ASN A 17 -11.43 -3.46 -9.83
C ASN A 17 -10.79 -4.84 -9.97
N ASN A 18 -9.54 -4.97 -9.55
CA ASN A 18 -8.77 -6.20 -9.56
C ASN A 18 -8.92 -7.06 -8.29
N ASN A 19 -9.75 -6.61 -7.35
CA ASN A 19 -10.11 -7.32 -6.13
C ASN A 19 -11.64 -7.45 -6.00
N PRO A 20 -12.28 -8.33 -6.80
CA PRO A 20 -13.73 -8.49 -6.78
C PRO A 20 -14.19 -8.98 -5.40
N GLY A 21 -15.27 -8.36 -4.89
CA GLY A 21 -15.81 -8.66 -3.56
C GLY A 21 -15.24 -7.83 -2.42
N TRP A 22 -14.18 -7.07 -2.65
CA TRP A 22 -13.68 -6.06 -1.72
C TRP A 22 -14.46 -4.75 -1.86
N ILE A 23 -14.53 -3.97 -0.80
CA ILE A 23 -15.14 -2.63 -0.80
C ILE A 23 -14.12 -1.65 -1.37
N HIS A 24 -14.38 -1.06 -2.54
CA HIS A 24 -13.51 -0.10 -3.19
C HIS A 24 -13.88 1.33 -2.78
N LYS A 25 -12.89 2.09 -2.31
CA LYS A 25 -13.08 3.48 -1.84
C LYS A 25 -12.07 4.42 -2.47
N GLN A 26 -12.58 5.57 -2.91
CA GLN A 26 -11.77 6.70 -3.34
C GLN A 26 -11.44 7.61 -2.16
N GLU A 27 -10.50 8.54 -2.34
CA GLU A 27 -10.11 9.47 -1.28
C GLU A 27 -11.29 10.32 -0.77
N GLU A 28 -12.20 10.72 -1.66
CA GLU A 28 -13.38 11.53 -1.33
C GLU A 28 -14.39 10.77 -0.46
N GLU A 29 -14.39 9.44 -0.53
CA GLU A 29 -15.29 8.56 0.21
C GLU A 29 -14.68 8.07 1.53
N LEU A 30 -13.34 7.90 1.56
CA LEU A 30 -12.59 7.35 2.68
C LEU A 30 -11.17 7.93 2.71
N ASN A 31 -11.03 9.09 3.34
CA ASN A 31 -9.72 9.72 3.50
C ASN A 31 -8.92 9.02 4.61
N LEU A 32 -7.71 8.59 4.30
CA LEU A 32 -6.81 7.87 5.23
C LEU A 32 -6.41 8.68 6.46
N LEU A 33 -6.62 10.01 6.45
CA LEU A 33 -6.25 10.91 7.55
C LEU A 33 -7.45 11.40 8.35
N LYS A 34 -8.69 11.02 7.96
CA LYS A 34 -9.92 11.44 8.62
C LYS A 34 -10.61 10.26 9.31
N ARG A 35 -10.51 10.21 10.63
CA ARG A 35 -11.12 9.15 11.43
C ARG A 35 -12.64 9.06 11.26
N GLU A 36 -13.28 10.20 11.02
CA GLU A 36 -14.73 10.31 10.84
C GLU A 36 -15.20 9.54 9.60
N ASP A 37 -14.45 9.57 8.50
CA ASP A 37 -14.80 8.85 7.27
C ASP A 37 -14.81 7.33 7.52
N TRP A 38 -13.83 6.85 8.31
CA TRP A 38 -13.76 5.45 8.72
C TRP A 38 -14.90 5.07 9.65
N ALA A 39 -15.16 5.87 10.69
CA ALA A 39 -16.17 5.60 11.70
C ALA A 39 -17.62 5.63 11.16
N GLN A 40 -17.86 6.34 10.06
CA GLN A 40 -19.15 6.33 9.37
C GLN A 40 -19.43 5.01 8.63
N GLN A 41 -18.38 4.28 8.25
CA GLN A 41 -18.50 3.10 7.39
C GLN A 41 -18.16 1.80 8.11
N PHE A 42 -17.24 1.84 9.08
CA PHE A 42 -16.72 0.66 9.76
C PHE A 42 -16.69 0.85 11.29
N GLN A 43 -16.84 -0.24 12.01
CA GLN A 43 -16.57 -0.25 13.44
C GLN A 43 -15.06 -0.46 13.69
N PRO A 44 -14.47 0.15 14.74
CA PRO A 44 -13.10 -0.18 15.15
C PRO A 44 -12.94 -1.69 15.35
N GLY A 45 -11.85 -2.26 14.85
CA GLY A 45 -11.57 -3.69 14.95
C GLY A 45 -12.50 -4.59 14.11
N SER A 46 -13.04 -4.11 12.98
CA SER A 46 -13.95 -4.89 12.13
C SER A 46 -13.42 -5.22 10.74
N VAL A 47 -12.36 -4.55 10.29
CA VAL A 47 -11.79 -4.72 8.95
C VAL A 47 -10.74 -5.84 8.97
N ALA A 48 -10.86 -6.82 8.09
CA ALA A 48 -9.93 -7.95 8.00
C ALA A 48 -8.67 -7.60 7.20
N ALA A 49 -8.83 -6.86 6.10
CA ALA A 49 -7.69 -6.40 5.31
C ALA A 49 -7.96 -5.08 4.58
N ILE A 50 -6.89 -4.31 4.40
CA ILE A 50 -6.85 -3.08 3.62
C ILE A 50 -5.82 -3.26 2.53
N LEU A 51 -6.15 -2.89 1.29
CA LEU A 51 -5.23 -2.88 0.17
C LEU A 51 -5.04 -1.44 -0.30
N ALA A 52 -3.79 -1.04 -0.45
CA ALA A 52 -3.39 0.27 -0.93
C ALA A 52 -2.31 0.13 -2.00
N GLU A 53 -2.68 0.34 -3.25
CA GLU A 53 -1.76 0.28 -4.37
C GLU A 53 -1.46 1.68 -4.88
N HIS A 54 -0.22 2.14 -4.69
CA HIS A 54 0.26 3.47 -5.08
C HIS A 54 -0.57 4.62 -4.47
N VAL A 55 -0.67 4.59 -3.13
CA VAL A 55 -1.38 5.59 -2.32
C VAL A 55 -0.44 6.27 -1.33
N TRP A 56 0.42 5.49 -0.63
CA TRP A 56 1.23 6.00 0.49
C TRP A 56 2.29 7.02 0.05
N GLU A 57 2.78 6.97 -1.19
CA GLU A 57 3.72 7.93 -1.75
C GLU A 57 3.16 9.35 -1.91
N HIS A 58 1.83 9.49 -1.88
CA HIS A 58 1.12 10.78 -1.91
C HIS A 58 0.95 11.43 -0.52
N LEU A 59 1.34 10.74 0.54
CA LEU A 59 1.38 11.22 1.92
C LEU A 59 2.81 11.62 2.29
N THR A 60 2.99 12.60 3.18
CA THR A 60 4.30 12.78 3.82
C THR A 60 4.59 11.57 4.71
N TYR A 61 5.84 11.41 5.17
CA TYR A 61 6.18 10.31 6.08
C TYR A 61 5.31 10.34 7.35
N GLU A 62 5.14 11.52 7.96
CA GLU A 62 4.33 11.71 9.17
C GLU A 62 2.84 11.46 8.90
N GLU A 63 2.32 11.90 7.77
CA GLU A 63 0.95 11.58 7.31
C GLU A 63 0.81 10.07 7.12
N GLY A 64 1.82 9.40 6.54
CA GLY A 64 1.85 7.95 6.36
C GLY A 64 1.76 7.18 7.68
N VAL A 65 2.52 7.59 8.71
CA VAL A 65 2.42 7.02 10.07
C VAL A 65 1.02 7.24 10.66
N ARG A 66 0.45 8.44 10.51
CA ARG A 66 -0.91 8.75 11.02
C ARG A 66 -1.97 7.90 10.32
N ALA A 67 -1.91 7.78 8.98
CA ALA A 67 -2.79 6.95 8.19
C ALA A 67 -2.70 5.48 8.62
N ALA A 68 -1.48 4.96 8.80
CA ALA A 68 -1.25 3.59 9.26
C ALA A 68 -1.84 3.35 10.68
N ARG A 69 -1.67 4.29 11.62
CA ARG A 69 -2.29 4.22 12.96
C ARG A 69 -3.81 4.21 12.90
N LEU A 70 -4.39 4.99 12.00
CA LEU A 70 -5.83 5.00 11.81
C LEU A 70 -6.32 3.66 11.24
N CYS A 71 -5.66 3.12 10.22
CA CYS A 71 -5.95 1.77 9.72
C CYS A 71 -5.82 0.71 10.82
N TYR A 72 -4.79 0.82 11.68
CA TYR A 72 -4.59 -0.09 12.81
C TYR A 72 -5.79 -0.12 13.76
N GLU A 73 -6.41 1.03 14.04
CA GLU A 73 -7.60 1.12 14.88
C GLU A 73 -8.76 0.28 14.30
N PHE A 74 -8.97 0.34 12.99
CA PHE A 74 -10.10 -0.33 12.34
C PHE A 74 -9.85 -1.79 11.97
N LEU A 75 -8.59 -2.23 11.89
CA LEU A 75 -8.24 -3.62 11.62
C LEU A 75 -8.53 -4.54 12.83
N ILE A 76 -9.00 -5.76 12.54
CA ILE A 76 -9.05 -6.84 13.54
C ILE A 76 -7.62 -7.24 13.97
N PRO A 77 -7.41 -7.85 15.15
CA PRO A 77 -6.15 -8.54 15.46
C PRO A 77 -5.85 -9.59 14.36
N GLY A 78 -4.62 -9.63 13.87
CA GLY A 78 -4.21 -10.46 12.73
C GLY A 78 -4.60 -9.91 11.36
N GLY A 79 -5.40 -8.84 11.29
CA GLY A 79 -5.69 -8.11 10.06
C GLY A 79 -4.46 -7.39 9.52
N TYR A 80 -4.47 -6.98 8.26
CA TYR A 80 -3.27 -6.43 7.61
C TYR A 80 -3.59 -5.31 6.62
N ILE A 81 -2.56 -4.53 6.33
CA ILE A 81 -2.51 -3.62 5.18
C ILE A 81 -1.56 -4.24 4.17
N ARG A 82 -2.03 -4.55 2.96
CA ARG A 82 -1.16 -4.82 1.81
C ARG A 82 -0.91 -3.52 1.07
N CYS A 83 0.32 -3.04 1.16
CA CYS A 83 0.73 -1.75 0.60
C CYS A 83 1.75 -1.95 -0.52
N ALA A 84 1.50 -1.33 -1.66
CA ALA A 84 2.44 -1.22 -2.77
C ALA A 84 2.76 0.25 -3.03
N VAL A 85 4.05 0.58 -3.15
CA VAL A 85 4.56 1.92 -3.45
C VAL A 85 5.71 1.82 -4.47
N PRO A 86 6.11 2.92 -5.13
CA PRO A 86 7.34 2.93 -5.91
C PRO A 86 8.57 2.60 -5.05
N ASP A 87 9.58 1.93 -5.67
CA ASP A 87 10.78 1.46 -4.99
C ASP A 87 11.99 2.37 -5.27
N ALA A 88 12.47 3.05 -4.23
CA ALA A 88 13.64 3.93 -4.33
C ALA A 88 14.94 3.21 -4.70
N PHE A 89 15.04 1.90 -4.47
CA PHE A 89 16.25 1.13 -4.75
C PHE A 89 16.26 0.44 -6.11
N PHE A 90 15.17 0.53 -6.87
CA PHE A 90 15.16 0.02 -8.23
C PHE A 90 16.03 0.88 -9.15
N ARG A 91 17.12 0.28 -9.65
CA ARG A 91 18.18 0.96 -10.41
C ARG A 91 17.84 1.11 -11.89
N ASN A 92 16.77 1.86 -12.20
CA ASN A 92 16.41 2.26 -13.53
C ASN A 92 16.29 3.80 -13.56
N PRO A 93 17.12 4.53 -14.34
CA PRO A 93 17.14 6.00 -14.33
C PRO A 93 15.82 6.63 -14.75
N GLU A 94 15.13 6.08 -15.75
CA GLU A 94 13.84 6.59 -16.22
C GLU A 94 12.77 6.40 -15.16
N TYR A 95 12.74 5.22 -14.52
CA TYR A 95 11.84 4.93 -13.42
C TYR A 95 12.08 5.91 -12.24
N GLN A 96 13.33 6.12 -11.82
CA GLN A 96 13.66 7.03 -10.72
C GLN A 96 13.25 8.47 -11.03
N GLN A 97 13.36 8.90 -12.27
CA GLN A 97 12.90 10.21 -12.69
C GLN A 97 11.37 10.36 -12.57
N ILE A 98 10.62 9.28 -12.83
CA ILE A 98 9.15 9.29 -12.72
C ILE A 98 8.72 9.32 -11.26
N ILE A 99 9.31 8.49 -10.39
CA ILE A 99 8.82 8.27 -9.03
C ILE A 99 9.29 9.32 -8.01
N GLN A 100 10.22 10.19 -8.37
CA GLN A 100 10.77 11.21 -7.47
C GLN A 100 9.68 12.09 -6.86
N VAL A 101 9.99 12.76 -5.76
CA VAL A 101 9.10 13.75 -5.14
C VAL A 101 8.78 14.85 -6.16
N GLY A 102 7.49 15.15 -6.34
CA GLY A 102 7.01 16.10 -7.35
C GLY A 102 6.95 15.53 -8.78
N GLY A 103 7.31 14.27 -8.98
CA GLY A 103 7.22 13.59 -10.27
C GLY A 103 8.22 14.06 -11.33
N PRO A 104 8.01 13.73 -12.60
CA PRO A 104 8.96 13.97 -13.68
C PRO A 104 8.95 15.41 -14.24
N GLY A 105 8.09 16.29 -13.71
CA GLY A 105 8.02 17.71 -14.09
C GLY A 105 6.62 18.20 -14.48
N PRO A 106 5.87 17.61 -15.42
CA PRO A 106 4.51 18.04 -15.73
C PRO A 106 3.59 17.97 -14.52
N LYS A 107 2.86 19.05 -14.22
CA LYS A 107 1.97 19.14 -13.04
C LYS A 107 0.73 18.25 -13.12
N ASP A 108 0.34 17.86 -14.32
CA ASP A 108 -0.78 16.97 -14.61
C ASP A 108 -0.36 15.49 -14.62
N HIS A 109 0.93 15.20 -14.45
CA HIS A 109 1.40 13.81 -14.33
C HIS A 109 0.94 13.21 -12.98
N PRO A 110 0.45 11.95 -12.94
CA PRO A 110 -0.02 11.31 -11.69
C PRO A 110 1.01 11.34 -10.55
N ALA A 111 2.30 11.21 -10.87
CA ALA A 111 3.38 11.27 -9.89
C ALA A 111 3.73 12.71 -9.42
N ALA A 112 3.11 13.76 -9.97
CA ALA A 112 3.37 15.14 -9.54
C ALA A 112 2.99 15.39 -8.08
N SER A 113 2.12 14.55 -7.51
CA SER A 113 1.69 14.60 -6.11
C SER A 113 2.50 13.70 -5.18
N HIS A 114 3.57 13.03 -5.65
CA HIS A 114 4.46 12.28 -4.79
C HIS A 114 5.14 13.19 -3.76
N LYS A 115 5.00 12.84 -2.47
CA LYS A 115 5.60 13.56 -1.34
C LYS A 115 6.78 12.82 -0.72
N VAL A 116 6.87 11.51 -0.95
CA VAL A 116 7.93 10.64 -0.41
C VAL A 116 8.24 9.52 -1.40
N VAL A 117 9.48 9.06 -1.40
CA VAL A 117 9.88 7.84 -2.11
C VAL A 117 10.40 6.84 -1.07
N TYR A 118 9.76 5.69 -1.00
CA TYR A 118 10.09 4.65 -0.03
C TYR A 118 11.12 3.66 -0.58
N ASN A 119 11.97 3.15 0.30
CA ASN A 119 12.66 1.88 0.16
C ASN A 119 12.17 0.90 1.24
N TYR A 120 12.62 -0.37 1.19
CA TYR A 120 12.13 -1.37 2.12
C TYR A 120 12.44 -1.06 3.60
N HIS A 121 13.53 -0.34 3.90
CA HIS A 121 13.82 0.10 5.27
C HIS A 121 12.80 1.13 5.75
N THR A 122 12.58 2.18 4.95
CA THR A 122 11.74 3.32 5.36
C THR A 122 10.27 2.96 5.43
N ILE A 123 9.74 2.14 4.51
CA ILE A 123 8.33 1.71 4.55
C ILE A 123 8.08 0.76 5.75
N THR A 124 9.00 -0.17 6.01
CA THR A 124 8.86 -1.07 7.16
C THR A 124 8.99 -0.34 8.49
N GLN A 125 9.88 0.64 8.57
CA GLN A 125 10.00 1.51 9.75
C GLN A 125 8.70 2.29 9.98
N MET A 126 8.16 2.92 8.94
CA MET A 126 6.91 3.69 9.00
C MET A 126 5.75 2.85 9.56
N PHE A 127 5.56 1.63 9.07
CA PHE A 127 4.52 0.75 9.58
C PHE A 127 4.79 0.26 11.00
N ARG A 128 6.06 -0.02 11.36
CA ARG A 128 6.43 -0.40 12.74
C ARG A 128 6.20 0.72 13.75
N GLU A 129 6.44 1.98 13.38
CA GLU A 129 6.11 3.15 14.20
C GLU A 129 4.60 3.28 14.45
N ALA A 130 3.79 2.75 13.55
CA ALA A 130 2.33 2.66 13.72
C ALA A 130 1.86 1.44 14.51
N GLY A 131 2.77 0.52 14.89
CA GLY A 131 2.47 -0.66 15.72
C GLY A 131 2.34 -1.98 14.96
N PHE A 132 2.61 -2.00 13.65
CA PHE A 132 2.53 -3.20 12.84
C PHE A 132 3.80 -4.06 12.89
N GLU A 133 3.64 -5.36 12.71
CA GLU A 133 4.67 -6.24 12.20
C GLU A 133 4.69 -6.16 10.67
N THR A 134 5.85 -6.37 10.04
CA THR A 134 5.98 -6.20 8.58
C THR A 134 6.55 -7.44 7.92
N LYS A 135 5.98 -7.80 6.76
CA LYS A 135 6.45 -8.87 5.88
C LYS A 135 6.65 -8.30 4.47
N LEU A 136 7.89 -8.27 4.00
CA LEU A 136 8.22 -7.85 2.63
C LEU A 136 7.81 -8.94 1.64
N LEU A 137 7.15 -8.55 0.57
CA LEU A 137 6.70 -9.44 -0.51
C LEU A 137 7.54 -9.24 -1.78
N GLU A 138 7.65 -8.01 -2.25
CA GLU A 138 8.48 -7.63 -3.41
C GLU A 138 9.25 -6.36 -3.07
N TYR A 139 10.55 -6.32 -3.36
CA TYR A 139 11.37 -5.13 -3.08
C TYR A 139 12.74 -5.23 -3.74
N CYS A 140 13.39 -4.11 -3.96
CA CYS A 140 14.82 -4.05 -4.26
C CYS A 140 15.63 -3.86 -2.97
N ASP A 141 16.77 -4.54 -2.87
CA ASP A 141 17.70 -4.35 -1.77
C ASP A 141 18.64 -3.15 -2.01
N ASP A 142 19.53 -2.85 -1.05
CA ASP A 142 20.49 -1.74 -1.11
C ASP A 142 21.43 -1.82 -2.33
N ARG A 143 21.56 -3.00 -2.92
CA ARG A 143 22.37 -3.26 -4.12
C ARG A 143 21.55 -3.09 -5.41
N GLY A 144 20.23 -2.87 -5.28
CA GLY A 144 19.28 -2.79 -6.38
C GLY A 144 18.88 -4.17 -6.92
N GLN A 145 19.16 -5.25 -6.19
CA GLN A 145 18.71 -6.58 -6.55
C GLN A 145 17.23 -6.74 -6.15
N PHE A 146 16.40 -7.15 -7.11
CA PHE A 146 14.98 -7.41 -6.88
C PHE A 146 14.77 -8.75 -6.18
N HIS A 147 13.96 -8.72 -5.11
CA HIS A 147 13.51 -9.87 -4.35
C HIS A 147 12.00 -10.05 -4.51
N HIS A 148 11.59 -11.30 -4.71
CA HIS A 148 10.19 -11.69 -4.83
C HIS A 148 9.95 -12.91 -3.94
N HIS A 149 9.09 -12.75 -2.94
CA HIS A 149 8.60 -13.84 -2.10
C HIS A 149 7.22 -14.27 -2.59
N SER A 150 6.94 -15.57 -2.55
CA SER A 150 5.61 -16.07 -2.87
C SER A 150 4.58 -15.51 -1.89
N TRP A 151 3.48 -14.98 -2.42
CA TRP A 151 2.35 -14.51 -1.65
C TRP A 151 1.04 -14.96 -2.30
N ASN A 152 -0.01 -15.15 -1.47
CA ASN A 152 -1.29 -15.58 -1.97
C ASN A 152 -2.05 -14.39 -2.59
N VAL A 153 -2.43 -14.54 -3.84
CA VAL A 153 -3.19 -13.52 -4.57
C VAL A 153 -4.63 -13.35 -4.05
N GLU A 154 -5.17 -14.38 -3.40
CA GLU A 154 -6.49 -14.33 -2.77
C GLU A 154 -6.52 -13.37 -1.57
N ASP A 155 -5.35 -13.10 -0.97
CA ASP A 155 -5.19 -12.12 0.10
C ASP A 155 -5.11 -10.68 -0.41
N GLY A 156 -5.48 -10.41 -1.66
CA GLY A 156 -5.50 -9.11 -2.31
C GLY A 156 -4.47 -8.99 -3.43
N VAL A 157 -4.96 -8.68 -4.63
CA VAL A 157 -4.16 -8.53 -5.85
C VAL A 157 -3.57 -7.14 -5.93
N ILE A 158 -2.25 -7.04 -6.03
CA ILE A 158 -1.54 -5.84 -6.48
C ILE A 158 -1.32 -5.96 -7.99
N TYR A 159 -1.91 -5.06 -8.76
CA TYR A 159 -1.81 -5.08 -10.21
C TYR A 159 -0.37 -4.86 -10.69
N ARG A 160 0.34 -3.88 -10.09
CA ARG A 160 1.73 -3.55 -10.42
C ARG A 160 2.74 -4.43 -9.68
N SER A 161 2.50 -5.74 -9.68
CA SER A 161 3.36 -6.75 -9.05
C SER A 161 3.97 -7.69 -10.09
N ARG A 162 4.99 -8.46 -9.69
CA ARG A 162 5.66 -9.41 -10.58
C ARG A 162 4.72 -10.44 -11.22
N PRO A 163 3.72 -11.02 -10.53
CA PRO A 163 2.79 -11.95 -11.16
C PRO A 163 1.93 -11.33 -12.27
N PHE A 164 1.56 -10.06 -12.14
CA PHE A 164 0.53 -9.43 -12.96
C PHE A 164 1.05 -8.38 -13.93
N ASP A 165 2.13 -7.65 -13.60
CA ASP A 165 2.66 -6.59 -14.46
C ASP A 165 3.77 -7.12 -15.38
N PRO A 166 3.55 -7.16 -16.72
CA PRO A 166 4.59 -7.55 -17.68
C PRO A 166 5.86 -6.69 -17.55
N ARG A 167 5.73 -5.40 -17.24
CA ARG A 167 6.85 -4.46 -17.11
C ARG A 167 7.78 -4.84 -15.94
N ASN A 168 7.23 -5.46 -14.89
CA ASN A 168 8.01 -5.99 -13.78
C ASN A 168 8.87 -7.17 -14.23
N LYS A 169 8.32 -8.07 -15.05
CA LYS A 169 9.07 -9.22 -15.62
C LYS A 169 10.17 -8.77 -16.58
N GLU A 170 9.93 -7.68 -17.31
CA GLU A 170 10.88 -7.07 -18.25
C GLU A 170 11.93 -6.20 -17.54
N GLY A 171 11.80 -5.97 -16.22
CA GLY A 171 12.72 -5.13 -15.45
C GLY A 171 12.61 -3.62 -15.78
N ILE A 172 11.42 -3.18 -16.21
CA ILE A 172 11.15 -1.78 -16.57
C ILE A 172 10.47 -1.04 -15.40
N PHE A 173 9.59 -1.73 -14.68
CA PHE A 173 8.83 -1.17 -13.57
C PHE A 173 8.67 -2.19 -12.43
N VAL A 174 8.90 -1.76 -11.20
CA VAL A 174 8.67 -2.59 -10.01
C VAL A 174 7.85 -1.81 -8.98
N SER A 175 7.16 -2.53 -8.10
CA SER A 175 6.61 -1.98 -6.86
C SER A 175 7.32 -2.61 -5.67
N LEU A 176 7.54 -1.81 -4.64
CA LEU A 176 7.85 -2.28 -3.30
C LEU A 176 6.54 -2.68 -2.63
N ILE A 177 6.39 -3.95 -2.27
CA ILE A 177 5.15 -4.50 -1.70
C ILE A 177 5.44 -5.07 -0.31
N VAL A 178 4.63 -4.65 0.66
CA VAL A 178 4.73 -5.06 2.06
C VAL A 178 3.34 -5.37 2.63
N ASP A 179 3.24 -6.44 3.41
CA ASP A 179 2.12 -6.68 4.31
C ASP A 179 2.51 -6.13 5.70
N ALA A 180 1.72 -5.17 6.18
CA ALA A 180 1.78 -4.63 7.54
C ALA A 180 0.68 -5.30 8.37
N ILE A 181 1.07 -6.16 9.31
CA ILE A 181 0.17 -7.07 10.03
C ILE A 181 -0.06 -6.55 11.43
N LYS A 182 -1.31 -6.37 11.84
CA LYS A 182 -1.67 -6.05 13.21
C LYS A 182 -1.42 -7.27 14.09
N PRO A 183 -0.60 -7.19 15.15
CA PRO A 183 -0.39 -8.31 16.07
C PRO A 183 -1.68 -8.87 16.63
N LEU A 184 -1.67 -10.15 17.03
CA LEU A 184 -2.83 -10.83 17.63
C LEU A 184 -3.09 -10.36 19.08
N SER A 185 -2.10 -9.79 19.72
CA SER A 185 -2.14 -9.33 21.12
C SER A 185 -1.27 -8.09 21.30
#